data_f9c6865d974bb3bcc2ba88b001a4db6d
#
_entry.id   f9c6865d974bb3bcc2ba88b001a4db6d
#
_cell.length_a   1.000
_cell.length_b   1.000
_cell.length_c   1.000
_cell.angle_alpha   90.00
_cell.angle_beta   90.00
_cell.angle_gamma   90.00
#
_symmetry.space_group_name_H-M   'P 1'
#
loop_
_entity.id
_entity.type
_entity.pdbx_description
1 polymer ?
#
loop_
_entity_poly.entity_id
_entity_poly.type
_entity_poly.pdbx_seq_one_letter_code
_entity_poly.pdbx_strand_id
1 'polypeptide(L)'
;MFVAMNRFRIAVGHEEAFENIWKGRESSLAEMPGFRTFHLLRGDTNAEEGYTLFASHTVWASKDDFTAWTQSENFRQAHKNAGDNRGIYLGPPKFEGFTAVVGA
;
A
#
# COMPACT_ATOMS: atom_id res chain seq x y z
N MET A 1 -16.91 -7.39 -0.12
CA MET A 1 -15.66 -6.82 -0.64
C MET A 1 -15.09 -5.82 0.34
N PHE A 2 -13.80 -5.93 0.60
CA PHE A 2 -13.07 -4.99 1.47
C PHE A 2 -11.92 -4.38 0.69
N VAL A 3 -11.73 -3.06 0.82
CA VAL A 3 -10.63 -2.33 0.19
C VAL A 3 -9.72 -1.80 1.28
N ALA A 4 -8.42 -2.15 1.19
CA ALA A 4 -7.40 -1.65 2.09
C ALA A 4 -6.48 -0.69 1.33
N MET A 5 -6.34 0.53 1.83
CA MET A 5 -5.48 1.55 1.24
C MET A 5 -4.49 2.07 2.26
N ASN A 6 -3.25 2.27 1.80
CA ASN A 6 -2.27 3.04 2.56
C ASN A 6 -1.87 4.24 1.71
N ARG A 7 -1.98 5.43 2.28
CA ARG A 7 -1.56 6.68 1.62
C ARG A 7 -0.16 7.04 2.04
N PHE A 8 0.67 7.41 1.05
CA PHE A 8 2.06 7.79 1.29
C PHE A 8 2.30 9.17 0.71
N ARG A 9 2.97 10.03 1.49
CA ARG A 9 3.48 11.30 0.98
C ARG A 9 4.95 11.09 0.65
N ILE A 10 5.27 11.12 -0.63
CA ILE A 10 6.62 10.82 -1.13
C ILE A 10 7.28 12.13 -1.53
N ALA A 11 8.47 12.38 -0.99
CA ALA A 11 9.21 13.60 -1.25
C ALA A 11 9.41 13.81 -2.76
N VAL A 12 9.17 15.03 -3.23
CA VAL A 12 9.39 15.39 -4.64
C VAL A 12 10.82 15.06 -5.04
N GLY A 13 10.99 14.41 -6.18
CA GLY A 13 12.28 13.92 -6.66
C GLY A 13 12.56 12.46 -6.32
N HIS A 14 11.76 11.85 -5.45
CA HIS A 14 11.94 10.46 -5.01
C HIS A 14 10.84 9.51 -5.53
N GLU A 15 9.99 9.98 -6.43
CA GLU A 15 8.86 9.21 -6.93
C GLU A 15 9.30 7.92 -7.61
N GLU A 16 10.30 8.01 -8.50
CA GLU A 16 10.78 6.84 -9.21
C GLU A 16 11.43 5.82 -8.26
N ALA A 17 12.19 6.30 -7.29
CA ALA A 17 12.81 5.44 -6.29
C ALA A 17 11.73 4.68 -5.50
N PHE A 18 10.66 5.36 -5.12
CA PHE A 18 9.53 4.74 -4.41
C PHE A 18 8.84 3.69 -5.27
N GLU A 19 8.55 4.02 -6.53
CA GLU A 19 7.94 3.07 -7.45
C GLU A 19 8.80 1.84 -7.65
N ASN A 20 10.12 2.01 -7.76
CA ASN A 20 11.04 0.89 -7.94
C ASN A 20 11.09 -0.03 -6.72
N ILE A 21 10.94 0.52 -5.51
CA ILE A 21 10.84 -0.30 -4.29
C ILE A 21 9.65 -1.26 -4.41
N TRP A 22 8.49 -0.75 -4.83
CA TRP A 22 7.29 -1.57 -4.96
C TRP A 22 7.39 -2.58 -6.10
N LYS A 23 8.00 -2.18 -7.23
CA LYS A 23 8.20 -3.08 -8.38
C LYS A 23 9.13 -4.23 -8.06
N GLY A 24 10.13 -3.99 -7.19
CA GLY A 24 11.09 -5.00 -6.79
C GLY A 24 10.66 -5.84 -5.59
N ARG A 25 9.53 -5.53 -5.00
CA ARG A 25 9.07 -6.20 -3.78
C ARG A 25 8.51 -7.58 -4.12
N GLU A 26 9.08 -8.62 -3.49
CA GLU A 26 8.51 -9.95 -3.58
C GLU A 26 7.37 -10.07 -2.55
N SER A 27 6.25 -10.58 -3.01
CA SER A 27 5.07 -10.72 -2.17
C SER A 27 4.31 -11.97 -2.58
N SER A 28 3.90 -12.76 -1.61
CA SER A 28 3.02 -13.91 -1.83
C SER A 28 1.56 -13.51 -1.76
N LEU A 29 1.26 -12.24 -2.00
CA LEU A 29 -0.08 -11.68 -1.83
C LEU A 29 -1.12 -12.42 -2.68
N ALA A 30 -0.76 -12.75 -3.92
CA ALA A 30 -1.67 -13.45 -4.83
C ALA A 30 -2.04 -14.86 -4.35
N GLU A 31 -1.27 -15.44 -3.44
CA GLU A 31 -1.52 -16.77 -2.89
C GLU A 31 -2.43 -16.73 -1.65
N MET A 32 -2.70 -15.54 -1.12
CA MET A 32 -3.50 -15.40 0.10
C MET A 32 -4.98 -15.62 -0.18
N PRO A 33 -5.67 -16.37 0.71
CA PRO A 33 -7.12 -16.56 0.59
C PRO A 33 -7.85 -15.21 0.58
N GLY A 34 -8.78 -15.06 -0.36
CA GLY A 34 -9.60 -13.86 -0.44
C GLY A 34 -8.97 -12.68 -1.15
N PHE A 35 -7.70 -12.75 -1.50
CA PHE A 35 -7.05 -11.70 -2.27
C PHE A 35 -7.67 -11.58 -3.67
N ARG A 36 -7.90 -10.34 -4.12
CA ARG A 36 -8.47 -10.07 -5.45
C ARG A 36 -7.51 -9.31 -6.34
N THR A 37 -7.15 -8.06 -5.97
CA THR A 37 -6.28 -7.23 -6.79
C THR A 37 -5.36 -6.37 -5.93
N PHE A 38 -4.24 -5.96 -6.51
CA PHE A 38 -3.31 -5.00 -5.90
C PHE A 38 -2.86 -4.01 -6.96
N HIS A 39 -2.84 -2.72 -6.59
CA HIS A 39 -2.27 -1.66 -7.42
C HIS A 39 -1.54 -0.65 -6.53
N LEU A 40 -0.38 -0.19 -6.99
CA LEU A 40 0.21 1.03 -6.47
C LEU A 40 -0.31 2.17 -7.33
N LEU A 41 -0.91 3.17 -6.70
CA LEU A 41 -1.54 4.30 -7.39
C LEU A 41 -0.69 5.54 -7.18
N ARG A 42 -0.50 6.32 -8.23
CA ARG A 42 0.17 7.61 -8.17
C ARG A 42 -0.87 8.71 -8.33
N GLY A 43 -0.89 9.64 -7.36
CA GLY A 43 -1.76 10.80 -7.39
C GLY A 43 -1.03 12.07 -7.81
N ASP A 44 -1.55 13.21 -7.38
CA ASP A 44 -1.02 14.51 -7.75
C ASP A 44 0.18 14.91 -6.89
N THR A 45 0.99 15.81 -7.44
CA THR A 45 2.09 16.43 -6.71
C THR A 45 1.61 17.72 -6.07
N ASN A 46 1.90 17.86 -4.77
CA ASN A 46 1.70 19.12 -4.04
C ASN A 46 3.05 19.81 -3.92
N ALA A 47 3.30 20.75 -4.85
CA ALA A 47 4.60 21.44 -4.92
C ALA A 47 4.86 22.32 -3.70
N GLU A 48 3.82 22.89 -3.10
CA GLU A 48 3.98 23.75 -1.91
C GLU A 48 4.44 22.95 -0.71
N GLU A 49 3.90 21.76 -0.51
CA GLU A 49 4.27 20.90 0.60
C GLU A 49 5.39 19.92 0.25
N GLY A 50 5.79 19.85 -1.01
CA GLY A 50 6.96 19.10 -1.45
C GLY A 50 6.77 17.60 -1.56
N TYR A 51 5.56 17.11 -1.85
CA TYR A 51 5.34 15.69 -1.98
C TYR A 51 4.45 15.32 -3.16
N THR A 52 4.56 14.07 -3.59
CA THR A 52 3.62 13.43 -4.50
C THR A 52 2.84 12.38 -3.71
N LEU A 53 1.52 12.37 -3.88
CA LEU A 53 0.67 11.40 -3.19
C LEU A 53 0.72 10.06 -3.91
N PHE A 54 0.92 9.00 -3.15
CA PHE A 54 0.79 7.61 -3.61
C PHE A 54 -0.17 6.86 -2.71
N ALA A 55 -0.72 5.78 -3.21
CA ALA A 55 -1.51 4.87 -2.39
C ALA A 55 -1.30 3.44 -2.85
N SER A 56 -1.19 2.53 -1.89
CA SER A 56 -1.35 1.11 -2.18
C SER A 56 -2.83 0.79 -2.06
N HIS A 57 -3.35 -0.02 -2.98
CA HIS A 57 -4.77 -0.33 -3.05
C HIS A 57 -4.92 -1.83 -3.25
N THR A 58 -5.49 -2.50 -2.25
CA THR A 58 -5.78 -3.93 -2.34
C THR A 58 -7.26 -4.18 -2.15
N VAL A 59 -7.77 -5.13 -2.93
CA VAL A 59 -9.16 -5.57 -2.82
C VAL A 59 -9.18 -7.01 -2.31
N TRP A 60 -10.02 -7.26 -1.32
CA TRP A 60 -10.18 -8.55 -0.63
C TRP A 60 -11.63 -8.99 -0.66
N ALA A 61 -11.85 -10.29 -0.61
CA ALA A 61 -13.21 -10.83 -0.51
C ALA A 61 -13.89 -10.38 0.77
N SER A 62 -13.13 -10.27 1.88
CA SER A 62 -13.65 -9.84 3.17
C SER A 62 -12.57 -9.15 3.99
N LYS A 63 -13.01 -8.38 5.00
CA LYS A 63 -12.09 -7.77 5.97
C LYS A 63 -11.31 -8.83 6.74
N ASP A 64 -11.94 -9.97 7.06
CA ASP A 64 -11.28 -11.03 7.80
C ASP A 64 -10.11 -11.61 7.00
N ASP A 65 -10.25 -11.75 5.69
CA ASP A 65 -9.16 -12.21 4.82
C ASP A 65 -7.98 -11.24 4.85
N PHE A 66 -8.26 -9.93 4.80
CA PHE A 66 -7.22 -8.91 4.93
C PHE A 66 -6.52 -9.00 6.29
N THR A 67 -7.31 -9.10 7.36
CA THR A 67 -6.76 -9.20 8.72
C THR A 67 -5.87 -10.43 8.86
N ALA A 68 -6.30 -11.57 8.32
CA ALA A 68 -5.51 -12.79 8.34
C ALA A 68 -4.16 -12.60 7.63
N TRP A 69 -4.15 -11.89 6.48
CA TRP A 69 -2.91 -11.60 5.78
C TRP A 69 -1.96 -10.75 6.63
N THR A 70 -2.45 -9.72 7.31
CA THR A 70 -1.61 -8.85 8.15
C THR A 70 -0.95 -9.59 9.31
N GLN A 71 -1.50 -10.75 9.70
CA GLN A 71 -0.96 -11.59 10.76
C GLN A 71 -0.12 -12.75 10.23
N SER A 72 0.06 -12.84 8.91
CA SER A 72 0.74 -13.96 8.27
C SER A 72 2.26 -13.74 8.20
N GLU A 73 2.98 -14.85 8.03
CA GLU A 73 4.42 -14.82 7.75
C GLU A 73 4.69 -14.12 6.41
N ASN A 74 3.81 -14.29 5.43
CA ASN A 74 3.94 -13.64 4.13
C ASN A 74 3.93 -12.12 4.26
N PHE A 75 3.09 -11.58 5.13
CA PHE A 75 3.05 -10.14 5.42
C PHE A 75 4.38 -9.68 6.03
N ARG A 76 4.90 -10.38 7.01
CA ARG A 76 6.17 -10.04 7.65
C ARG A 76 7.31 -10.08 6.65
N GLN A 77 7.37 -11.08 5.78
CA GLN A 77 8.40 -11.18 4.74
C GLN A 77 8.32 -10.03 3.75
N ALA A 78 7.11 -9.65 3.34
CA ALA A 78 6.93 -8.55 2.40
C ALA A 78 7.34 -7.19 2.99
N HIS A 79 7.30 -7.01 4.32
CA HIS A 79 7.54 -5.73 4.98
C HIS A 79 8.84 -5.68 5.79
N LYS A 80 9.68 -6.71 5.75
CA LYS A 80 10.86 -6.79 6.62
C LYS A 80 11.86 -5.64 6.44
N ASN A 81 11.89 -5.02 5.27
CA ASN A 81 12.81 -3.91 4.96
C ASN A 81 12.07 -2.57 4.79
N ALA A 82 10.82 -2.48 5.25
CA ALA A 82 9.99 -1.30 5.00
C ALA A 82 10.53 -0.01 5.65
N GLY A 83 11.39 -0.11 6.68
CA GLY A 83 11.96 1.06 7.37
C GLY A 83 13.25 1.59 6.79
N ASP A 84 13.81 0.97 5.75
CA ASP A 84 15.16 1.28 5.27
C ASP A 84 15.25 2.46 4.29
N ASN A 85 14.13 3.09 3.94
CA ASN A 85 14.06 4.10 2.87
C ASN A 85 13.89 5.50 3.42
N ARG A 86 14.90 5.96 4.17
CA ARG A 86 14.89 7.29 4.78
C ARG A 86 14.97 8.39 3.72
N GLY A 87 14.26 9.48 3.96
CA GLY A 87 14.27 10.64 3.07
C GLY A 87 13.26 10.56 1.93
N ILE A 88 12.71 9.40 1.66
CA ILE A 88 11.69 9.23 0.63
C ILE A 88 10.31 9.62 1.16
N TYR A 89 10.00 9.26 2.41
CA TYR A 89 8.70 9.47 3.03
C TYR A 89 8.65 10.79 3.81
N LEU A 90 7.57 11.55 3.61
CA LEU A 90 7.27 12.73 4.43
C LEU A 90 6.23 12.36 5.49
N GLY A 91 6.61 11.48 6.39
CA GLY A 91 5.77 11.01 7.47
C GLY A 91 5.34 9.55 7.30
N PRO A 92 4.65 8.99 8.29
CA PRO A 92 4.21 7.61 8.24
C PRO A 92 3.06 7.41 7.24
N PRO A 93 2.90 6.19 6.71
CA PRO A 93 1.74 5.90 5.86
C PRO A 93 0.44 6.02 6.65
N LYS A 94 -0.62 6.43 5.97
CA LYS A 94 -1.95 6.53 6.56
C LYS A 94 -2.83 5.41 6.01
N PHE A 95 -3.26 4.51 6.90
CA PHE A 95 -4.12 3.39 6.52
C PHE A 95 -5.59 3.80 6.53
N GLU A 96 -6.33 3.35 5.51
CA GLU A 96 -7.78 3.48 5.43
C GLU A 96 -8.37 2.17 4.91
N GLY A 97 -9.40 1.68 5.57
CA GLY A 97 -10.10 0.47 5.17
C GLY A 97 -11.56 0.77 4.86
N PHE A 98 -12.10 0.12 3.82
CA PHE A 98 -13.47 0.35 3.37
C PHE A 98 -14.17 -0.97 3.09
N THR A 99 -15.39 -1.11 3.60
CA THR A 99 -16.25 -2.22 3.27
C THR A 99 -17.25 -1.76 2.21
N ALA A 100 -17.42 -2.56 1.15
CA ALA A 100 -18.37 -2.20 0.09
C ALA A 100 -19.79 -2.17 0.63
N VAL A 101 -20.54 -1.14 0.25
CA VAL A 101 -21.96 -1.00 0.60
C VAL A 101 -22.79 -1.69 -0.47
N VAL A 102 -23.57 -2.69 -0.06
CA VAL A 102 -24.39 -3.48 -0.97
C VAL A 102 -25.46 -2.58 -1.61
N GLY A 103 -25.56 -2.63 -2.94
CA GLY A 103 -26.57 -1.89 -3.68
C GLY A 103 -26.23 -0.44 -3.98
N ALA A 104 -25.07 0.01 -3.55
CA ALA A 104 -24.63 1.39 -3.86
C ALA A 104 -23.79 1.45 -5.13
#